data_e62c341154580ca6c880003b49b76c4b
#
_entry.id   e62c341154580ca6c880003b49b76c4b
#
_cell.length_a   1.000
_cell.length_b   1.000
_cell.length_c   1.000
_cell.angle_alpha   90.00
_cell.angle_beta   90.00
_cell.angle_gamma   90.00
#
_symmetry.space_group_name_H-M   'P 1'
#
loop_
_entity.id
_entity.type
_entity.pdbx_description
1 polymer ?
#
loop_
_entity_poly.entity_id
_entity_poly.type
_entity_poly.pdbx_seq_one_letter_code
_entity_poly.pdbx_strand_id
1 'polypeptide(L)'
;MTLESEPAPAPAGPRFRMPHTLVIVGALLALVLILSWVVPSGAFQRIDKILPDGSHIRVPVDGTFQPLPKTYLGLQTLFLAPIKGFLDGAGLISFLLIIGGSFAIFQETGAVEQGIKRLMVHVRRHPALEALFIPVLMTAFSLAGAVFGMAEELIPFIVIFIALSRALGYDSIVGTSIPFLGAAAGFACAFFNPFTVGVAQGIAGVPIYSGLAYRVGAWVVATGVVIAYVMVYAAKIKRNPELSPVRDLDLGRETGAPTGLGDTWNTSHILALLTFLAALILLVYGVLKFHWYLEAIAALFLRSEERRVGKECVFLCRSRWSPDH
;
A
#
# COMPACT_ATOMS: atom_id res chain seq x y z
N MET A 1 -30.88 45.91 22.99
CA MET A 1 -29.78 44.95 23.00
C MET A 1 -30.42 43.56 23.08
N THR A 2 -30.89 43.08 21.93
CA THR A 2 -31.59 41.79 21.76
C THR A 2 -30.55 40.74 21.52
N LEU A 3 -30.43 39.82 22.47
CA LEU A 3 -29.59 38.60 22.34
C LEU A 3 -30.28 37.68 21.32
N GLU A 4 -29.78 37.63 20.09
CA GLU A 4 -30.14 36.58 19.13
C GLU A 4 -29.61 35.24 19.68
N SER A 5 -30.52 34.36 20.00
CA SER A 5 -30.23 32.99 20.39
C SER A 5 -29.68 32.24 19.20
N GLU A 6 -28.47 31.77 19.29
CA GLU A 6 -27.81 30.85 18.33
C GLU A 6 -28.70 29.64 18.12
N PRO A 7 -29.01 29.24 16.86
CA PRO A 7 -29.85 28.06 16.58
C PRO A 7 -29.15 26.80 17.06
N ALA A 8 -29.85 25.99 17.85
CA ALA A 8 -29.36 24.71 18.33
C ALA A 8 -28.91 23.80 17.16
N PRO A 9 -27.77 23.12 17.28
CA PRO A 9 -27.30 22.25 16.21
C PRO A 9 -28.32 21.14 15.91
N ALA A 10 -28.62 20.96 14.63
CA ALA A 10 -29.56 19.94 14.15
C ALA A 10 -29.15 18.54 14.65
N PRO A 11 -30.14 17.68 15.03
CA PRO A 11 -29.86 16.34 15.53
C PRO A 11 -29.11 15.53 14.46
N ALA A 12 -27.92 15.09 14.82
CA ALA A 12 -27.10 14.23 13.98
C ALA A 12 -27.89 12.90 13.73
N GLY A 13 -28.30 12.66 12.49
CA GLY A 13 -28.93 11.41 12.10
C GLY A 13 -28.08 10.17 12.47
N PRO A 14 -28.66 8.95 12.43
CA PRO A 14 -27.98 7.74 12.87
C PRO A 14 -26.68 7.55 12.11
N ARG A 15 -25.55 7.87 12.76
CA ARG A 15 -24.22 7.63 12.20
C ARG A 15 -23.96 6.14 12.28
N PHE A 16 -23.93 5.48 11.13
CA PHE A 16 -23.43 4.10 11.05
C PHE A 16 -21.98 4.08 11.59
N ARG A 17 -21.80 3.48 12.75
CA ARG A 17 -20.49 3.27 13.32
C ARG A 17 -19.95 1.95 12.80
N MET A 18 -18.86 1.99 12.04
CA MET A 18 -18.17 0.78 11.62
C MET A 18 -17.79 -0.05 12.84
N PRO A 19 -18.15 -1.35 12.88
CA PRO A 19 -17.77 -2.23 13.98
C PRO A 19 -16.24 -2.41 14.03
N HIS A 20 -15.72 -2.74 15.21
CA HIS A 20 -14.29 -2.99 15.39
C HIS A 20 -13.83 -4.13 14.47
N THR A 21 -12.62 -4.02 13.91
CA THR A 21 -12.05 -4.99 12.96
C THR A 21 -12.15 -6.44 13.43
N LEU A 22 -11.92 -6.69 14.73
CA LEU A 22 -12.05 -8.04 15.31
C LEU A 22 -13.48 -8.58 15.23
N VAL A 23 -14.49 -7.72 15.34
CA VAL A 23 -15.91 -8.13 15.20
C VAL A 23 -16.21 -8.52 13.76
N ILE A 24 -15.65 -7.77 12.78
CA ILE A 24 -15.80 -8.08 11.35
C ILE A 24 -15.13 -9.43 11.04
N VAL A 25 -13.91 -9.63 11.50
CA VAL A 25 -13.18 -10.91 11.30
C VAL A 25 -13.92 -12.06 11.98
N GLY A 26 -14.39 -11.88 13.21
CA GLY A 26 -15.16 -12.89 13.92
C GLY A 26 -16.47 -13.24 13.20
N ALA A 27 -17.18 -12.24 12.67
CA ALA A 27 -18.40 -12.44 11.89
C ALA A 27 -18.13 -13.19 10.57
N LEU A 28 -17.03 -12.88 9.89
CA LEU A 28 -16.61 -13.60 8.69
C LEU A 28 -16.25 -15.05 8.99
N LEU A 29 -15.53 -15.33 10.07
CA LEU A 29 -15.21 -16.69 10.49
C LEU A 29 -16.48 -17.48 10.83
N ALA A 30 -17.44 -16.88 11.54
CA ALA A 30 -18.73 -17.49 11.82
C ALA A 30 -19.53 -17.77 10.54
N LEU A 31 -19.55 -16.82 9.59
CA LEU A 31 -20.19 -16.98 8.29
C LEU A 31 -19.58 -18.15 7.50
N VAL A 32 -18.25 -18.24 7.44
CA VAL A 32 -17.56 -19.34 6.76
C VAL A 32 -17.85 -20.67 7.42
N LEU A 33 -17.93 -20.73 8.75
CA LEU A 33 -18.33 -21.93 9.48
C LEU A 33 -19.75 -22.38 9.09
N ILE A 34 -20.72 -21.46 9.05
CA ILE A 34 -22.09 -21.74 8.62
C ILE A 34 -22.13 -22.22 7.17
N LEU A 35 -21.41 -21.53 6.28
CA LEU A 35 -21.31 -21.90 4.86
C LEU A 35 -20.71 -23.30 4.69
N SER A 36 -19.76 -23.71 5.52
CA SER A 36 -19.17 -25.05 5.47
C SER A 36 -20.19 -26.16 5.73
N TRP A 37 -21.30 -25.85 6.41
CA TRP A 37 -22.38 -26.79 6.64
C TRP A 37 -23.38 -26.86 5.48
N VAL A 38 -23.49 -25.79 4.71
CA VAL A 38 -24.45 -25.70 3.58
C VAL A 38 -23.77 -26.16 2.28
N VAL A 39 -22.56 -25.68 2.01
CA VAL A 39 -21.85 -25.95 0.75
C VAL A 39 -21.35 -27.41 0.72
N PRO A 40 -21.58 -28.15 -0.38
CA PRO A 40 -21.08 -29.52 -0.53
C PRO A 40 -19.53 -29.52 -0.60
N SER A 41 -18.92 -30.43 0.15
CA SER A 41 -17.47 -30.63 0.13
C SER A 41 -17.07 -31.41 -1.10
N GLY A 42 -15.96 -31.03 -1.76
CA GLY A 42 -15.42 -31.76 -2.88
C GLY A 42 -13.96 -31.38 -3.14
N ALA A 43 -13.26 -32.22 -3.87
CA ALA A 43 -11.90 -31.97 -4.29
C ALA A 43 -11.72 -32.29 -5.78
N PHE A 44 -10.82 -31.55 -6.41
CA PHE A 44 -10.33 -31.87 -7.76
C PHE A 44 -9.10 -32.78 -7.65
N GLN A 45 -8.95 -33.68 -8.60
CA GLN A 45 -7.68 -34.38 -8.77
C GLN A 45 -6.60 -33.37 -9.11
N ARG A 46 -5.44 -33.52 -8.50
CA ARG A 46 -4.28 -32.63 -8.74
C ARG A 46 -3.16 -33.43 -9.36
N ILE A 47 -2.60 -32.89 -10.44
CA ILE A 47 -1.42 -33.44 -11.10
C ILE A 47 -0.23 -32.52 -10.86
N ASP A 48 0.95 -33.12 -10.70
CA ASP A 48 2.18 -32.37 -10.64
C ASP A 48 2.55 -31.90 -12.05
N LYS A 49 2.55 -30.59 -12.26
CA LYS A 49 2.96 -29.95 -13.50
C LYS A 49 4.34 -29.33 -13.28
N ILE A 50 5.27 -29.68 -14.16
CA ILE A 50 6.60 -29.06 -14.17
C ILE A 50 6.49 -27.79 -15.01
N LEU A 51 6.83 -26.64 -14.41
CA LEU A 51 6.90 -25.37 -15.12
C LEU A 51 8.19 -25.28 -15.94
N PRO A 52 8.25 -24.36 -16.93
CA PRO A 52 9.46 -24.13 -17.72
C PRO A 52 10.71 -23.74 -16.90
N ASP A 53 10.52 -23.25 -15.68
CA ASP A 53 11.58 -22.93 -14.71
C ASP A 53 12.05 -24.10 -13.85
N GLY A 54 11.49 -25.32 -14.09
CA GLY A 54 11.80 -26.54 -13.33
C GLY A 54 11.06 -26.68 -12.01
N SER A 55 10.21 -25.73 -11.62
CA SER A 55 9.41 -25.84 -10.40
C SER A 55 8.23 -26.81 -10.57
N HIS A 56 7.90 -27.56 -9.50
CA HIS A 56 6.78 -28.48 -9.46
C HIS A 56 5.58 -27.81 -8.81
N ILE A 57 4.46 -27.71 -9.52
CA ILE A 57 3.19 -27.21 -8.96
C ILE A 57 2.09 -28.26 -9.12
N ARG A 58 1.25 -28.36 -8.07
CA ARG A 58 0.05 -29.20 -8.13
C ARG A 58 -1.12 -28.39 -8.69
N VAL A 59 -1.51 -28.71 -9.91
CA VAL A 59 -2.60 -28.03 -10.62
C VAL A 59 -3.85 -28.90 -10.57
N PRO A 60 -5.04 -28.32 -10.25
CA PRO A 60 -6.31 -29.03 -10.38
C PRO A 60 -6.60 -29.36 -11.84
N VAL A 61 -7.15 -30.55 -12.08
CA VAL A 61 -7.58 -31.00 -13.41
C VAL A 61 -9.06 -30.69 -13.60
N ASP A 62 -9.38 -29.99 -14.67
CA ASP A 62 -10.76 -29.63 -15.00
C ASP A 62 -11.64 -30.88 -15.20
N GLY A 63 -12.90 -30.82 -14.74
CA GLY A 63 -13.86 -31.91 -14.86
C GLY A 63 -13.65 -33.07 -13.87
N THR A 64 -12.64 -33.02 -13.00
CA THR A 64 -12.36 -34.10 -12.03
C THR A 64 -12.91 -33.83 -10.63
N PHE A 65 -13.90 -32.98 -10.50
CA PHE A 65 -14.55 -32.74 -9.21
C PHE A 65 -15.15 -34.02 -8.64
N GLN A 66 -14.70 -34.42 -7.46
CA GLN A 66 -15.26 -35.54 -6.71
C GLN A 66 -15.85 -35.03 -5.41
N PRO A 67 -17.13 -35.31 -5.15
CA PRO A 67 -17.75 -35.00 -3.87
C PRO A 67 -17.06 -35.81 -2.76
N LEU A 68 -16.62 -35.12 -1.72
CA LEU A 68 -16.08 -35.74 -0.52
C LEU A 68 -17.16 -35.89 0.54
N PRO A 69 -17.04 -36.89 1.44
CA PRO A 69 -17.94 -37.01 2.57
C PRO A 69 -17.90 -35.72 3.41
N LYS A 70 -19.08 -35.21 3.75
CA LYS A 70 -19.22 -33.93 4.43
C LYS A 70 -18.67 -34.03 5.85
N THR A 71 -17.63 -33.27 6.14
CA THR A 71 -17.08 -33.13 7.48
C THR A 71 -17.70 -31.91 8.14
N TYR A 72 -18.49 -32.12 9.18
CA TYR A 72 -19.07 -31.03 9.94
C TYR A 72 -18.01 -30.41 10.85
N LEU A 73 -17.66 -29.16 10.57
CA LEU A 73 -16.73 -28.42 11.40
C LEU A 73 -17.43 -27.98 12.69
N GLY A 74 -16.89 -28.37 13.85
CA GLY A 74 -17.41 -27.98 15.16
C GLY A 74 -16.98 -26.55 15.56
N LEU A 75 -17.59 -26.02 16.60
CA LEU A 75 -17.24 -24.73 17.20
C LEU A 75 -15.73 -24.61 17.56
N GLN A 76 -15.09 -25.73 17.91
CA GLN A 76 -13.68 -25.76 18.16
C GLN A 76 -12.85 -25.26 16.98
N THR A 77 -13.31 -25.49 15.75
CA THR A 77 -12.63 -25.00 14.52
C THR A 77 -12.61 -23.48 14.48
N LEU A 78 -13.65 -22.81 14.97
CA LEU A 78 -13.71 -21.34 15.02
C LEU A 78 -12.57 -20.76 15.85
N PHE A 79 -12.23 -21.39 16.97
CA PHE A 79 -11.13 -20.95 17.86
C PHE A 79 -9.75 -21.37 17.33
N LEU A 80 -9.66 -22.47 16.60
CA LEU A 80 -8.41 -22.94 16.02
C LEU A 80 -8.08 -22.29 14.66
N ALA A 81 -9.10 -21.79 13.93
CA ALA A 81 -8.91 -21.20 12.62
C ALA A 81 -7.93 -20.02 12.60
N PRO A 82 -7.94 -19.06 13.54
CA PRO A 82 -6.96 -17.98 13.56
C PRO A 82 -5.53 -18.48 13.72
N ILE A 83 -5.30 -19.49 14.59
CA ILE A 83 -3.98 -20.05 14.83
C ILE A 83 -3.48 -20.80 13.59
N LYS A 84 -4.32 -21.64 12.99
CA LYS A 84 -3.96 -22.36 11.76
C LYS A 84 -3.73 -21.39 10.61
N GLY A 85 -4.61 -20.40 10.41
CA GLY A 85 -4.45 -19.39 9.39
C GLY A 85 -3.17 -18.57 9.55
N PHE A 86 -2.77 -18.27 10.80
CA PHE A 86 -1.48 -17.62 11.07
C PHE A 86 -0.30 -18.51 10.68
N LEU A 87 -0.33 -19.79 11.03
CA LEU A 87 0.72 -20.76 10.68
C LEU A 87 0.80 -20.98 9.17
N ASP A 88 -0.35 -21.13 8.49
CA ASP A 88 -0.42 -21.31 7.04
C ASP A 88 0.04 -20.06 6.29
N GLY A 89 -0.23 -18.88 6.85
CA GLY A 89 0.18 -17.58 6.30
C GLY A 89 1.52 -17.07 6.84
N ALA A 90 2.24 -17.81 7.66
CA ALA A 90 3.43 -17.32 8.37
C ALA A 90 4.51 -16.74 7.45
N GLY A 91 4.73 -17.36 6.28
CA GLY A 91 5.70 -16.87 5.30
C GLY A 91 5.31 -15.49 4.75
N LEU A 92 4.03 -15.29 4.40
CA LEU A 92 3.51 -14.02 3.92
C LEU A 92 3.52 -12.96 5.03
N ILE A 93 3.11 -13.32 6.24
CA ILE A 93 3.10 -12.42 7.40
C ILE A 93 4.53 -11.96 7.73
N SER A 94 5.50 -12.89 7.76
CA SER A 94 6.92 -12.56 7.98
C SER A 94 7.47 -11.63 6.91
N PHE A 95 7.13 -11.89 5.65
CA PHE A 95 7.49 -11.04 4.52
C PHE A 95 6.95 -9.62 4.68
N LEU A 96 5.65 -9.48 5.02
CA LEU A 96 5.02 -8.18 5.26
C LEU A 96 5.66 -7.42 6.42
N LEU A 97 5.97 -8.11 7.53
CA LEU A 97 6.61 -7.50 8.68
C LEU A 97 8.03 -7.01 8.36
N ILE A 98 8.81 -7.79 7.63
CA ILE A 98 10.17 -7.41 7.23
C ILE A 98 10.14 -6.20 6.28
N ILE A 99 9.32 -6.26 5.23
CA ILE A 99 9.22 -5.14 4.29
C ILE A 99 8.62 -3.90 4.95
N GLY A 100 7.54 -4.05 5.73
CA GLY A 100 6.94 -2.94 6.46
C GLY A 100 7.91 -2.29 7.45
N GLY A 101 8.70 -3.09 8.18
CA GLY A 101 9.79 -2.62 9.03
C GLY A 101 10.83 -1.83 8.26
N SER A 102 11.31 -2.37 7.13
CA SER A 102 12.30 -1.70 6.28
C SER A 102 11.80 -0.36 5.75
N PHE A 103 10.55 -0.31 5.30
CA PHE A 103 9.92 0.95 4.88
C PHE A 103 9.76 1.94 6.04
N ALA A 104 9.38 1.49 7.23
CA ALA A 104 9.27 2.35 8.40
C ALA A 104 10.63 3.00 8.75
N ILE A 105 11.71 2.23 8.75
CA ILE A 105 13.07 2.74 8.97
C ILE A 105 13.48 3.73 7.87
N PHE A 106 13.14 3.44 6.61
CA PHE A 106 13.40 4.35 5.51
C PHE A 106 12.63 5.68 5.66
N GLN A 107 11.35 5.64 6.07
CA GLN A 107 10.55 6.83 6.33
C GLN A 107 11.13 7.67 7.48
N GLU A 108 11.58 7.04 8.57
CA GLU A 108 12.24 7.70 9.71
C GLU A 108 13.50 8.47 9.31
N THR A 109 14.15 8.13 8.18
CA THR A 109 15.26 8.93 7.67
C THR A 109 14.86 10.34 7.26
N GLY A 110 13.58 10.60 7.02
CA GLY A 110 13.07 11.86 6.48
C GLY A 110 13.54 12.18 5.04
N ALA A 111 14.25 11.25 4.41
CA ALA A 111 14.86 11.47 3.09
C ALA A 111 13.82 11.75 2.01
N VAL A 112 12.70 11.02 2.02
CA VAL A 112 11.60 11.21 1.06
C VAL A 112 10.95 12.58 1.26
N GLU A 113 10.67 12.93 2.53
CA GLU A 113 10.04 14.20 2.87
C GLU A 113 10.91 15.39 2.45
N GLN A 114 12.20 15.33 2.72
CA GLN A 114 13.16 16.37 2.30
C GLN A 114 13.31 16.41 0.77
N GLY A 115 13.31 15.26 0.11
CA GLY A 115 13.30 15.17 -1.36
C GLY A 115 12.08 15.84 -1.99
N ILE A 116 10.89 15.59 -1.44
CA ILE A 116 9.64 16.21 -1.89
C ILE A 116 9.67 17.73 -1.65
N LYS A 117 10.12 18.20 -0.48
CA LYS A 117 10.27 19.64 -0.19
C LYS A 117 11.19 20.33 -1.19
N ARG A 118 12.31 19.72 -1.51
CA ARG A 118 13.26 20.27 -2.47
C ARG A 118 12.70 20.30 -3.89
N LEU A 119 12.01 19.24 -4.28
CA LEU A 119 11.27 19.19 -5.54
C LEU A 119 10.23 20.32 -5.62
N MET A 120 9.50 20.58 -4.55
CA MET A 120 8.53 21.67 -4.47
C MET A 120 9.16 23.06 -4.69
N VAL A 121 10.28 23.34 -4.01
CA VAL A 121 10.99 24.61 -4.20
C VAL A 121 11.43 24.78 -5.66
N HIS A 122 11.86 23.69 -6.30
CA HIS A 122 12.26 23.70 -7.71
C HIS A 122 11.06 23.88 -8.65
N VAL A 123 9.95 23.19 -8.39
CA VAL A 123 8.70 23.30 -9.17
C VAL A 123 8.11 24.70 -9.10
N ARG A 124 8.10 25.34 -7.94
CA ARG A 124 7.63 26.73 -7.78
C ARG A 124 8.40 27.76 -8.61
N ARG A 125 9.67 27.48 -8.91
CA ARG A 125 10.51 28.37 -9.73
C ARG A 125 10.27 28.22 -11.23
N HIS A 126 9.61 27.12 -11.66
CA HIS A 126 9.43 26.79 -13.06
C HIS A 126 7.98 26.39 -13.33
N PRO A 127 7.14 27.28 -13.89
CA PRO A 127 5.71 27.01 -14.15
C PRO A 127 5.45 25.78 -15.02
N ALA A 128 6.36 25.45 -15.94
CA ALA A 128 6.25 24.25 -16.78
C ALA A 128 6.39 22.95 -15.97
N LEU A 129 7.17 22.95 -14.89
CA LEU A 129 7.34 21.80 -14.01
C LEU A 129 6.13 21.61 -13.10
N GLU A 130 5.38 22.67 -12.82
CA GLU A 130 4.15 22.59 -12.03
C GLU A 130 3.07 21.73 -12.74
N ALA A 131 2.95 21.87 -14.05
CA ALA A 131 2.01 21.04 -14.83
C ALA A 131 2.41 19.56 -14.85
N LEU A 132 3.72 19.28 -14.80
CA LEU A 132 4.26 17.91 -14.76
C LEU A 132 4.28 17.29 -13.36
N PHE A 133 4.15 18.09 -12.31
CA PHE A 133 4.28 17.64 -10.93
C PHE A 133 3.30 16.51 -10.59
N ILE A 134 2.01 16.70 -10.85
CA ILE A 134 0.98 15.70 -10.57
C ILE A 134 1.20 14.43 -11.40
N PRO A 135 1.36 14.48 -12.75
CA PRO A 135 1.58 13.29 -13.56
C PRO A 135 2.82 12.49 -13.18
N VAL A 136 3.93 13.17 -12.93
CA VAL A 136 5.21 12.51 -12.57
C VAL A 136 5.09 11.77 -11.24
N LEU A 137 4.53 12.42 -10.22
CA LEU A 137 4.37 11.81 -8.92
C LEU A 137 3.34 10.68 -8.92
N MET A 138 2.21 10.87 -9.59
CA MET A 138 1.22 9.81 -9.75
C MET A 138 1.80 8.60 -10.49
N THR A 139 2.63 8.82 -11.51
CA THR A 139 3.33 7.74 -12.22
C THR A 139 4.31 7.02 -11.30
N ALA A 140 5.06 7.75 -10.47
CA ALA A 140 5.99 7.17 -9.51
C ALA A 140 5.27 6.29 -8.47
N PHE A 141 4.15 6.78 -7.89
CA PHE A 141 3.32 6.00 -6.98
C PHE A 141 2.63 4.82 -7.67
N SER A 142 2.18 5.00 -8.91
CA SER A 142 1.61 3.93 -9.71
C SER A 142 2.64 2.82 -9.98
N LEU A 143 3.86 3.20 -10.30
CA LEU A 143 4.95 2.24 -10.46
C LEU A 143 5.24 1.49 -9.14
N ALA A 144 5.26 2.20 -8.02
CA ALA A 144 5.43 1.60 -6.70
C ALA A 144 4.30 0.59 -6.38
N GLY A 145 3.05 0.93 -6.66
CA GLY A 145 1.91 0.01 -6.52
C GLY A 145 2.00 -1.20 -7.45
N ALA A 146 2.42 -1.00 -8.71
CA ALA A 146 2.51 -2.05 -9.72
C ALA A 146 3.68 -3.03 -9.49
N VAL A 147 4.77 -2.59 -8.87
CA VAL A 147 5.99 -3.38 -8.67
C VAL A 147 6.05 -3.95 -7.26
N PHE A 148 5.80 -3.12 -6.24
CA PHE A 148 5.95 -3.51 -4.82
C PHE A 148 4.63 -3.84 -4.15
N GLY A 149 3.49 -3.44 -4.75
CA GLY A 149 2.21 -3.57 -4.08
C GLY A 149 2.04 -2.59 -2.92
N MET A 150 2.66 -1.40 -3.00
CA MET A 150 2.55 -0.37 -1.99
C MET A 150 1.09 0.03 -1.79
N ALA A 151 0.60 -0.05 -0.56
CA ALA A 151 -0.77 0.27 -0.17
C ALA A 151 -0.82 1.03 1.17
N GLU A 152 -0.54 0.39 2.28
CA GLU A 152 -0.61 0.97 3.62
C GLU A 152 0.51 2.00 3.87
N GLU A 153 1.64 1.83 3.25
CA GLU A 153 2.81 2.72 3.32
C GLU A 153 2.55 4.09 2.71
N LEU A 154 1.40 4.26 2.02
CA LEU A 154 1.00 5.55 1.46
C LEU A 154 0.48 6.54 2.50
N ILE A 155 -0.01 6.07 3.64
CA ILE A 155 -0.70 6.90 4.64
C ILE A 155 0.16 8.10 5.10
N PRO A 156 1.43 7.94 5.46
CA PRO A 156 2.29 9.06 5.82
C PRO A 156 2.50 10.07 4.69
N PHE A 157 2.59 9.57 3.44
CA PHE A 157 2.75 10.44 2.27
C PHE A 157 1.53 11.31 2.00
N ILE A 158 0.31 10.80 2.25
CA ILE A 158 -0.92 11.57 2.05
C ILE A 158 -0.87 12.90 2.80
N VAL A 159 -0.43 12.90 4.06
CA VAL A 159 -0.35 14.12 4.88
C VAL A 159 0.60 15.13 4.24
N ILE A 160 1.76 14.67 3.76
CA ILE A 160 2.75 15.52 3.10
C ILE A 160 2.19 16.11 1.80
N PHE A 161 1.53 15.28 0.98
CA PHE A 161 0.97 15.71 -0.30
C PHE A 161 -0.24 16.63 -0.15
N ILE A 162 -1.05 16.49 0.89
CA ILE A 162 -2.10 17.46 1.23
C ILE A 162 -1.49 18.84 1.47
N ALA A 163 -0.50 18.94 2.35
CA ALA A 163 0.16 20.20 2.64
C ALA A 163 0.82 20.82 1.39
N LEU A 164 1.44 19.96 0.57
CA LEU A 164 2.09 20.36 -0.68
C LEU A 164 1.11 20.86 -1.73
N SER A 165 0.02 20.14 -1.95
CA SER A 165 -1.02 20.53 -2.93
C SER A 165 -1.68 21.85 -2.56
N ARG A 166 -2.00 22.05 -1.30
CA ARG A 166 -2.52 23.32 -0.80
C ARG A 166 -1.54 24.49 -1.02
N ALA A 167 -0.26 24.24 -0.79
CA ALA A 167 0.79 25.24 -1.03
C ALA A 167 0.95 25.61 -2.53
N LEU A 168 0.52 24.73 -3.45
CA LEU A 168 0.50 24.95 -4.90
C LEU A 168 -0.86 25.51 -5.40
N GLY A 169 -1.81 25.79 -4.51
CA GLY A 169 -3.13 26.33 -4.86
C GLY A 169 -4.15 25.27 -5.29
N TYR A 170 -3.91 24.00 -4.98
CA TYR A 170 -4.88 22.91 -5.09
C TYR A 170 -5.55 22.65 -3.75
N ASP A 171 -6.51 21.74 -3.72
CA ASP A 171 -7.18 21.30 -2.49
C ASP A 171 -6.60 20.00 -1.91
N SER A 172 -7.11 19.60 -0.73
CA SER A 172 -6.70 18.37 -0.05
C SER A 172 -7.09 17.10 -0.83
N ILE A 173 -8.10 17.17 -1.71
CA ILE A 173 -8.49 16.02 -2.55
C ILE A 173 -7.40 15.75 -3.59
N VAL A 174 -6.86 16.79 -4.25
CA VAL A 174 -5.72 16.63 -5.17
C VAL A 174 -4.52 16.05 -4.41
N GLY A 175 -4.23 16.58 -3.21
CA GLY A 175 -3.13 16.10 -2.37
C GLY A 175 -3.25 14.61 -2.02
N THR A 176 -4.44 14.18 -1.64
CA THR A 176 -4.72 12.77 -1.33
C THR A 176 -4.67 11.90 -2.59
N SER A 177 -5.17 12.42 -3.72
CA SER A 177 -5.27 11.68 -4.97
C SER A 177 -3.91 11.32 -5.56
N ILE A 178 -2.89 12.15 -5.39
CA ILE A 178 -1.56 11.91 -5.95
C ILE A 178 -1.00 10.55 -5.48
N PRO A 179 -0.77 10.30 -4.18
CA PRO A 179 -0.26 9.02 -3.73
C PRO A 179 -1.32 7.91 -3.81
N PHE A 180 -2.54 8.17 -3.37
CA PHE A 180 -3.57 7.14 -3.20
C PHE A 180 -4.08 6.60 -4.54
N LEU A 181 -4.59 7.48 -5.43
CA LEU A 181 -5.08 7.03 -6.74
C LEU A 181 -3.93 6.60 -7.67
N GLY A 182 -2.76 7.23 -7.55
CA GLY A 182 -1.57 6.80 -8.27
C GLY A 182 -1.24 5.34 -7.95
N ALA A 183 -1.02 5.03 -6.68
CA ALA A 183 -0.68 3.67 -6.26
C ALA A 183 -1.83 2.67 -6.48
N ALA A 184 -3.10 3.08 -6.28
CA ALA A 184 -4.26 2.23 -6.54
C ALA A 184 -4.36 1.80 -8.00
N ALA A 185 -4.11 2.70 -8.96
CA ALA A 185 -4.06 2.37 -10.39
C ALA A 185 -2.94 1.37 -10.70
N GLY A 186 -1.76 1.57 -10.09
CA GLY A 186 -0.64 0.66 -10.23
C GLY A 186 -0.90 -0.71 -9.63
N PHE A 187 -1.48 -0.76 -8.44
CA PHE A 187 -1.83 -2.00 -7.74
C PHE A 187 -2.90 -2.80 -8.52
N ALA A 188 -3.93 -2.13 -9.02
CA ALA A 188 -5.01 -2.77 -9.78
C ALA A 188 -4.53 -3.39 -11.10
N CYS A 189 -3.60 -2.72 -11.81
CA CYS A 189 -3.01 -3.18 -13.06
C CYS A 189 -1.55 -3.63 -12.88
N ALA A 190 -1.25 -4.24 -11.75
CA ALA A 190 0.10 -4.65 -11.39
C ALA A 190 0.70 -5.65 -12.40
N PHE A 191 2.01 -5.52 -12.61
CA PHE A 191 2.76 -6.42 -13.47
C PHE A 191 3.87 -7.20 -12.75
N PHE A 192 4.42 -6.67 -11.64
CA PHE A 192 5.42 -7.33 -10.80
C PHE A 192 5.01 -7.49 -9.33
N ASN A 193 3.80 -7.09 -8.97
CA ASN A 193 3.33 -7.17 -7.60
C ASN A 193 3.31 -8.63 -7.10
N PRO A 194 4.15 -9.00 -6.13
CA PRO A 194 4.22 -10.37 -5.63
C PRO A 194 2.95 -10.78 -4.87
N PHE A 195 2.25 -9.83 -4.23
CA PHE A 195 1.06 -10.10 -3.42
C PHE A 195 -0.19 -10.40 -4.25
N THR A 196 -0.27 -9.82 -5.44
CA THR A 196 -1.43 -10.00 -6.32
C THR A 196 -1.08 -10.92 -7.48
N VAL A 197 -0.19 -10.47 -8.37
CA VAL A 197 0.18 -11.21 -9.59
C VAL A 197 0.93 -12.49 -9.26
N GLY A 198 1.93 -12.43 -8.37
CA GLY A 198 2.72 -13.59 -7.97
C GLY A 198 1.87 -14.67 -7.34
N VAL A 199 1.03 -14.30 -6.36
CA VAL A 199 0.13 -15.25 -5.68
C VAL A 199 -0.90 -15.82 -6.65
N ALA A 200 -1.57 -14.98 -7.45
CA ALA A 200 -2.60 -15.42 -8.38
C ALA A 200 -2.04 -16.37 -9.44
N GLN A 201 -0.88 -16.07 -10.00
CA GLN A 201 -0.23 -16.93 -10.99
C GLN A 201 0.32 -18.22 -10.38
N GLY A 202 0.82 -18.18 -9.15
CA GLY A 202 1.21 -19.37 -8.39
C GLY A 202 0.02 -20.31 -8.17
N ILE A 203 -1.15 -19.78 -7.76
CA ILE A 203 -2.38 -20.57 -7.59
C ILE A 203 -2.87 -21.13 -8.93
N ALA A 204 -2.84 -20.33 -10.00
CA ALA A 204 -3.26 -20.74 -11.33
C ALA A 204 -2.30 -21.74 -12.03
N GLY A 205 -1.12 -21.95 -11.48
CA GLY A 205 -0.13 -22.87 -12.05
C GLY A 205 0.44 -22.39 -13.39
N VAL A 206 0.51 -21.09 -13.60
CA VAL A 206 1.16 -20.49 -14.78
C VAL A 206 2.50 -19.88 -14.38
N PRO A 207 3.44 -19.72 -15.34
CA PRO A 207 4.74 -19.12 -15.03
C PRO A 207 4.57 -17.74 -14.38
N ILE A 208 5.32 -17.52 -13.29
CA ILE A 208 5.25 -16.27 -12.52
C ILE A 208 5.65 -15.10 -13.43
N TYR A 209 4.89 -14.01 -13.35
CA TYR A 209 5.02 -12.82 -14.19
C TYR A 209 4.84 -13.04 -15.70
N SER A 210 4.21 -14.15 -16.12
CA SER A 210 3.80 -14.36 -17.49
C SER A 210 2.78 -13.29 -17.94
N GLY A 211 2.75 -13.00 -19.25
CA GLY A 211 1.88 -11.96 -19.81
C GLY A 211 2.33 -10.52 -19.47
N LEU A 212 3.61 -10.30 -19.16
CA LEU A 212 4.17 -9.02 -18.74
C LEU A 212 3.82 -7.89 -19.70
N ALA A 213 4.00 -8.06 -21.01
CA ALA A 213 3.74 -7.02 -22.00
C ALA A 213 2.29 -6.54 -21.99
N TYR A 214 1.33 -7.47 -21.89
CA TYR A 214 -0.09 -7.14 -21.75
C TYR A 214 -0.38 -6.36 -20.48
N ARG A 215 0.19 -6.80 -19.33
CA ARG A 215 -0.01 -6.15 -18.04
C ARG A 215 0.59 -4.76 -18.01
N VAL A 216 1.78 -4.57 -18.60
CA VAL A 216 2.39 -3.23 -18.73
C VAL A 216 1.53 -2.33 -19.60
N GLY A 217 0.97 -2.84 -20.72
CA GLY A 217 0.02 -2.10 -21.53
C GLY A 217 -1.23 -1.67 -20.75
N ALA A 218 -1.83 -2.59 -20.00
CA ALA A 218 -2.98 -2.30 -19.15
C ALA A 218 -2.64 -1.28 -18.05
N TRP A 219 -1.46 -1.39 -17.43
CA TRP A 219 -0.97 -0.43 -16.44
C TRP A 219 -0.79 0.98 -17.03
N VAL A 220 -0.20 1.12 -18.21
CA VAL A 220 -0.04 2.42 -18.89
C VAL A 220 -1.40 3.07 -19.14
N VAL A 221 -2.36 2.30 -19.67
CA VAL A 221 -3.70 2.82 -19.96
C VAL A 221 -4.41 3.23 -18.66
N ALA A 222 -4.46 2.37 -17.65
CA ALA A 222 -5.14 2.66 -16.39
C ALA A 222 -4.51 3.86 -15.67
N THR A 223 -3.18 3.91 -15.59
CA THR A 223 -2.46 5.03 -14.98
C THR A 223 -2.70 6.32 -15.75
N GLY A 224 -2.68 6.28 -17.09
CA GLY A 224 -2.96 7.44 -17.93
C GLY A 224 -4.38 7.98 -17.72
N VAL A 225 -5.39 7.11 -17.65
CA VAL A 225 -6.79 7.51 -17.39
C VAL A 225 -6.92 8.17 -16.01
N VAL A 226 -6.33 7.59 -14.98
CA VAL A 226 -6.40 8.14 -13.61
C VAL A 226 -5.67 9.47 -13.52
N ILE A 227 -4.49 9.60 -14.13
CA ILE A 227 -3.76 10.87 -14.20
C ILE A 227 -4.60 11.93 -14.92
N ALA A 228 -5.19 11.60 -16.07
CA ALA A 228 -6.04 12.54 -16.82
C ALA A 228 -7.23 13.02 -15.98
N TYR A 229 -7.88 12.10 -15.25
CA TYR A 229 -8.98 12.44 -14.35
C TYR A 229 -8.56 13.42 -13.25
N VAL A 230 -7.46 13.13 -12.56
CA VAL A 230 -6.94 14.00 -11.49
C VAL A 230 -6.48 15.35 -12.04
N MET A 231 -5.86 15.38 -13.22
CA MET A 231 -5.44 16.63 -13.85
C MET A 231 -6.62 17.52 -14.24
N VAL A 232 -7.71 16.95 -14.78
CA VAL A 232 -8.93 17.70 -15.10
C VAL A 232 -9.54 18.29 -13.83
N TYR A 233 -9.61 17.49 -12.75
CA TYR A 233 -10.09 17.96 -11.46
C TYR A 233 -9.20 19.06 -10.88
N ALA A 234 -7.88 18.86 -10.86
CA ALA A 234 -6.91 19.82 -10.37
C ALA A 234 -7.00 21.17 -11.14
N ALA A 235 -7.10 21.11 -12.47
CA ALA A 235 -7.27 22.29 -13.30
C ALA A 235 -8.58 23.04 -13.00
N LYS A 236 -9.66 22.31 -12.73
CA LYS A 236 -10.96 22.89 -12.34
C LYS A 236 -10.87 23.63 -10.99
N ILE A 237 -10.27 23.00 -9.98
CA ILE A 237 -10.13 23.59 -8.65
C ILE A 237 -9.17 24.77 -8.67
N LYS A 238 -8.08 24.69 -9.44
CA LYS A 238 -7.12 25.81 -9.56
C LYS A 238 -7.75 27.05 -10.20
N ARG A 239 -8.70 26.87 -11.16
CA ARG A 239 -9.44 27.98 -11.77
C ARG A 239 -10.50 28.55 -10.84
N ASN A 240 -11.24 27.71 -10.15
CA ASN A 240 -12.35 28.08 -9.28
C ASN A 240 -12.26 27.33 -7.94
N PRO A 241 -11.51 27.83 -6.96
CA PRO A 241 -11.34 27.17 -5.64
C PRO A 241 -12.65 26.98 -4.88
N GLU A 242 -13.68 27.77 -5.19
CA GLU A 242 -15.02 27.64 -4.59
C GLU A 242 -15.75 26.34 -4.90
N LEU A 243 -15.34 25.66 -5.97
CA LEU A 243 -15.91 24.38 -6.38
C LEU A 243 -15.33 23.18 -5.60
N SER A 244 -14.38 23.41 -4.70
CA SER A 244 -13.83 22.35 -3.87
C SER A 244 -14.81 21.91 -2.80
N PRO A 245 -15.21 20.63 -2.75
CA PRO A 245 -16.11 20.12 -1.72
C PRO A 245 -15.47 20.09 -0.31
N VAL A 246 -14.15 20.27 -0.22
CA VAL A 246 -13.41 20.29 1.06
C VAL A 246 -12.91 21.68 1.44
N ARG A 247 -13.40 22.72 0.79
CA ARG A 247 -12.95 24.11 1.00
C ARG A 247 -13.01 24.52 2.47
N ASP A 248 -14.14 24.25 3.15
CA ASP A 248 -14.32 24.63 4.55
C ASP A 248 -13.35 23.91 5.48
N LEU A 249 -13.03 22.64 5.18
CA LEU A 249 -12.03 21.86 5.91
C LEU A 249 -10.61 22.39 5.67
N ASP A 250 -10.36 22.87 4.45
CA ASP A 250 -9.06 23.41 4.08
C ASP A 250 -8.82 24.82 4.64
N LEU A 251 -9.86 25.65 4.74
CA LEU A 251 -9.78 26.98 5.32
C LEU A 251 -9.59 26.94 6.85
N GLY A 252 -10.20 25.96 7.53
CA GLY A 252 -10.09 25.79 8.99
C GLY A 252 -8.77 25.20 9.48
N ARG A 253 -7.94 24.68 8.58
CA ARG A 253 -6.60 24.20 8.89
C ARG A 253 -5.58 25.21 8.43
N GLU A 254 -4.86 25.80 9.36
CA GLU A 254 -3.71 26.65 9.02
C GLU A 254 -2.84 25.93 7.97
N THR A 255 -2.43 26.66 6.94
CA THR A 255 -1.45 26.20 5.94
C THR A 255 -0.08 26.05 6.61
N GLY A 256 -0.02 25.23 7.64
CA GLY A 256 1.22 24.77 8.21
C GLY A 256 1.91 23.92 7.15
N ALA A 257 2.71 24.57 6.29
CA ALA A 257 3.86 23.85 5.76
C ALA A 257 4.49 23.15 6.97
N PRO A 258 4.91 21.88 6.88
CA PRO A 258 5.52 21.20 8.02
C PRO A 258 6.70 22.04 8.49
N THR A 259 6.47 22.85 9.54
CA THR A 259 7.37 23.88 10.04
C THR A 259 8.44 23.33 10.98
N GLY A 260 8.55 22.00 11.03
CA GLY A 260 9.40 21.33 12.02
C GLY A 260 10.69 20.68 11.51
N LEU A 261 10.92 20.60 10.21
CA LEU A 261 12.13 19.98 9.69
C LEU A 261 13.01 21.06 9.09
N GLY A 262 14.11 21.35 9.76
CA GLY A 262 15.12 22.29 9.31
C GLY A 262 15.51 21.99 7.85
N ASP A 263 15.82 23.05 7.11
CA ASP A 263 16.24 23.03 5.69
C ASP A 263 17.64 22.36 5.50
N THR A 264 17.89 21.30 6.25
CA THR A 264 19.15 20.58 6.25
C THR A 264 19.09 19.36 5.34
N TRP A 265 19.15 19.63 4.04
CA TRP A 265 19.50 18.58 3.09
C TRP A 265 20.92 18.10 3.38
N ASN A 266 21.03 16.91 3.95
CA ASN A 266 22.30 16.32 4.32
C ASN A 266 22.67 15.19 3.35
N THR A 267 23.93 14.89 3.22
CA THR A 267 24.47 13.76 2.45
C THR A 267 23.80 12.42 2.85
N SER A 268 23.39 12.31 4.12
CA SER A 268 22.65 11.15 4.62
C SER A 268 21.32 10.91 3.90
N HIS A 269 20.58 11.97 3.55
CA HIS A 269 19.31 11.85 2.82
C HIS A 269 19.52 11.37 1.38
N ILE A 270 20.58 11.89 0.72
CA ILE A 270 20.97 11.43 -0.62
C ILE A 270 21.36 9.96 -0.59
N LEU A 271 22.16 9.57 0.40
CA LEU A 271 22.60 8.19 0.54
C LEU A 271 21.42 7.25 0.81
N ALA A 272 20.46 7.65 1.66
CA ALA A 272 19.25 6.86 1.92
C ALA A 272 18.42 6.67 0.65
N LEU A 273 18.19 7.74 -0.15
CA LEU A 273 17.47 7.65 -1.41
C LEU A 273 18.21 6.79 -2.45
N LEU A 274 19.53 6.93 -2.56
CA LEU A 274 20.34 6.12 -3.48
C LEU A 274 20.34 4.64 -3.06
N THR A 275 20.44 4.35 -1.75
CA THR A 275 20.37 2.97 -1.23
C THR A 275 19.01 2.35 -1.52
N PHE A 276 17.94 3.11 -1.31
CA PHE A 276 16.59 2.66 -1.60
C PHE A 276 16.40 2.40 -3.11
N LEU A 277 16.82 3.33 -3.96
CA LEU A 277 16.78 3.16 -5.42
C LEU A 277 17.60 1.94 -5.88
N ALA A 278 18.81 1.76 -5.31
CA ALA A 278 19.63 0.59 -5.61
C ALA A 278 18.96 -0.72 -5.19
N ALA A 279 18.31 -0.75 -4.01
CA ALA A 279 17.52 -1.90 -3.57
C ALA A 279 16.36 -2.20 -4.53
N LEU A 280 15.66 -1.17 -5.03
CA LEU A 280 14.60 -1.32 -6.01
C LEU A 280 15.11 -1.88 -7.35
N ILE A 281 16.21 -1.36 -7.86
CA ILE A 281 16.83 -1.85 -9.10
C ILE A 281 17.27 -3.31 -8.92
N LEU A 282 17.89 -3.63 -7.79
CA LEU A 282 18.35 -4.98 -7.49
C LEU A 282 17.17 -5.95 -7.33
N LEU A 283 16.06 -5.51 -6.75
CA LEU A 283 14.80 -6.29 -6.66
C LEU A 283 14.29 -6.62 -8.06
N VAL A 284 14.12 -5.63 -8.93
CA VAL A 284 13.64 -5.86 -10.30
C VAL A 284 14.58 -6.80 -11.06
N TYR A 285 15.89 -6.60 -10.93
CA TYR A 285 16.88 -7.46 -11.56
C TYR A 285 16.84 -8.89 -11.00
N GLY A 286 16.72 -9.04 -9.67
CA GLY A 286 16.62 -10.33 -9.00
C GLY A 286 15.37 -11.11 -9.39
N VAL A 287 14.22 -10.42 -9.48
CA VAL A 287 12.97 -11.02 -9.93
C VAL A 287 13.07 -11.48 -11.40
N LEU A 288 13.59 -10.63 -12.29
CA LEU A 288 13.66 -10.93 -13.73
C LEU A 288 14.69 -12.02 -14.06
N LYS A 289 15.85 -12.00 -13.43
CA LYS A 289 16.97 -12.88 -13.79
C LYS A 289 17.07 -14.12 -12.92
N PHE A 290 16.78 -14.01 -11.62
CA PHE A 290 16.95 -15.08 -10.65
C PHE A 290 15.63 -15.66 -10.15
N HIS A 291 14.48 -15.18 -10.68
CA HIS A 291 13.15 -15.60 -10.26
C HIS A 291 12.93 -15.51 -8.73
N TRP A 292 13.43 -14.45 -8.12
CA TRP A 292 13.26 -14.24 -6.69
C TRP A 292 11.78 -14.24 -6.31
N TYR A 293 11.48 -14.96 -5.24
CA TYR A 293 10.18 -15.02 -4.64
C TYR A 293 10.20 -14.35 -3.24
N LEU A 294 9.11 -14.41 -2.50
CA LEU A 294 8.90 -13.66 -1.24
C LEU A 294 10.10 -13.70 -0.28
N GLU A 295 10.71 -14.87 -0.07
CA GLU A 295 11.82 -15.04 0.86
C GLU A 295 13.09 -14.30 0.43
N ALA A 296 13.45 -14.39 -0.86
CA ALA A 296 14.62 -13.72 -1.38
C ALA A 296 14.45 -12.19 -1.40
N ILE A 297 13.22 -11.71 -1.68
CA ILE A 297 12.88 -10.29 -1.62
C ILE A 297 12.95 -9.80 -0.17
N ALA A 298 12.40 -10.54 0.80
CA ALA A 298 12.50 -10.20 2.21
C ALA A 298 13.97 -10.11 2.67
N ALA A 299 14.81 -11.07 2.26
CA ALA A 299 16.23 -11.08 2.60
C ALA A 299 16.99 -9.86 2.04
N LEU A 300 16.63 -9.38 0.84
CA LEU A 300 17.20 -8.16 0.26
C LEU A 300 16.93 -6.95 1.16
N PHE A 301 15.68 -6.79 1.60
CA PHE A 301 15.30 -5.67 2.45
C PHE A 301 15.89 -5.80 3.86
N LEU A 302 15.93 -6.98 4.44
CA LEU A 302 16.54 -7.24 5.75
C LEU A 302 18.03 -6.87 5.77
N ARG A 303 18.78 -7.22 4.72
CA ARG A 303 20.21 -6.89 4.62
C ARG A 303 20.48 -5.38 4.56
N SER A 304 19.53 -4.59 4.08
CA SER A 304 19.66 -3.13 4.07
C SER A 304 19.55 -2.52 5.48
N GLU A 305 18.98 -3.25 6.44
CA GLU A 305 18.74 -2.81 7.82
C GLU A 305 19.89 -3.09 8.76
N GLU A 306 20.69 -4.14 8.56
CA GLU A 306 21.71 -4.59 9.51
C GLU A 306 22.71 -3.52 9.96
N ARG A 307 22.89 -2.45 9.18
CA ARG A 307 23.82 -1.37 9.54
C ARG A 307 23.24 -0.35 10.54
N ARG A 308 21.92 -0.27 10.75
CA ARG A 308 21.27 0.71 11.65
C ARG A 308 20.66 0.12 12.91
N VAL A 309 20.11 -1.08 12.84
CA VAL A 309 19.39 -1.73 13.95
C VAL A 309 20.30 -2.01 15.17
N GLY A 310 21.59 -2.11 14.99
CA GLY A 310 22.53 -2.36 16.09
C GLY A 310 22.59 -1.27 17.18
N LYS A 311 22.11 -0.05 16.91
CA LYS A 311 22.13 1.05 17.91
C LYS A 311 20.72 1.41 18.46
N GLU A 312 19.67 1.16 17.72
CA GLU A 312 18.31 1.64 18.06
C GLU A 312 17.44 0.58 18.74
N CYS A 313 17.64 -0.71 18.47
CA CYS A 313 16.97 -1.79 19.21
C CYS A 313 17.32 -1.80 20.71
N VAL A 314 18.52 -1.36 21.08
CA VAL A 314 18.94 -1.26 22.49
C VAL A 314 18.17 -0.15 23.22
N PHE A 315 17.75 0.90 22.50
CA PHE A 315 17.05 2.04 23.12
C PHE A 315 15.55 1.76 23.32
N LEU A 316 14.88 1.14 22.36
CA LEU A 316 13.43 0.82 22.46
C LEU A 316 13.14 -0.33 23.43
N CYS A 317 14.03 -1.32 23.54
CA CYS A 317 13.90 -2.36 24.55
C CYS A 317 14.16 -1.85 25.97
N ARG A 318 15.02 -0.84 26.15
CA ARG A 318 15.38 -0.32 27.49
C ARG A 318 14.31 0.58 28.07
N SER A 319 13.48 1.26 27.25
CA SER A 319 12.45 2.18 27.73
C SER A 319 11.11 1.54 28.08
N ARG A 320 10.86 0.28 27.68
CA ARG A 320 9.58 -0.41 27.91
C ARG A 320 9.61 -1.47 29.02
N TRP A 321 10.79 -1.82 29.54
CA TRP A 321 10.95 -2.88 30.55
C TRP A 321 11.81 -2.43 31.74
N SER A 322 11.89 -1.15 32.04
CA SER A 322 12.46 -0.68 33.30
C SER A 322 11.39 -0.79 34.40
N PRO A 323 11.60 -1.56 35.47
CA PRO A 323 10.62 -1.72 36.56
C PRO A 323 10.56 -0.56 37.54
N ASP A 324 11.21 0.55 37.25
CA ASP A 324 11.21 1.73 38.13
C ASP A 324 10.41 2.86 37.47
N HIS A 325 9.08 2.79 37.60
CA HIS A 325 8.16 3.92 37.85
C HIS A 325 6.78 3.38 38.18
#